data_f302e7900834b42c4c107da466e640e7
#
_entry.id   f302e7900834b42c4c107da466e640e7
#
_cell.length_a   1.000
_cell.length_b   1.000
_cell.length_c   1.000
_cell.angle_alpha   90.00
_cell.angle_beta   90.00
_cell.angle_gamma   90.00
#
_symmetry.space_group_name_H-M   'P 1'
#
loop_
_entity.id
_entity.type
_entity.pdbx_description
1 polymer ?
#
loop_
_entity_poly.entity_id
_entity_poly.type
_entity_poly.pdbx_seq_one_letter_code
_entity_poly.pdbx_strand_id
1 'polypeptide(L)'
;MNRKSLGIHLMNRISYPQKFILIGFLFAMPLVLMMYLLISEINTRVDFAQKEIYGNQYLRPLRQLREYIPKFHLLNYQGLNPNLSQHESWDNFEAKIDADFQSLANTDRQLGTTLVSREQFNTIYQNWQKFKLHRSQWSLETYDVVYQKIAYDINKLSAHVGDTSNLILDPDLDTYYLMDATLLKIPEMQKLLSEIRLFSQKSSLRSDATPEERAKLITFAGKLRELNQDLAINMEVGFSNNPHGNLRPKLSQDLIKFNSVVEQLTGQLDKLIYPTATVEYYTYLDGSDRVLNSSFELWDKSVNELDFLLQKRIDALVTRKHLIYVFILIILTIVVYLFVSFYLAVMQTVFVLEEASKNMASGNIDHKIILDNKDELGQVVGAFNKIAEALVGANQEITVLNDRLKSENMRMSAELDVTRKIQQMLLPKDRELKEVIGLDIAGFMEPADEVGGDYYDVLQHEGKVKIGIGDVTGHGLESGVLMIMLQTAVRTLLTYNEADPVRFLTAINTVIYDNMQRMKCDKNASLALLDYHEGMLKLSGQHEEMIVVRCNGSAERFDTIDLGFPIGLDEDIADFVAQTLVQLHSGDVV
;
A
#
# COMPACT_ATOMS: atom_id res chain seq x y z
N MET A 1 1.37 -17.50 -40.49
CA MET A 1 0.08 -17.76 -39.80
C MET A 1 -0.14 -16.64 -38.80
N ASN A 2 -1.08 -15.77 -39.08
CA ASN A 2 -1.28 -14.51 -38.36
C ASN A 2 -1.72 -14.75 -36.90
N ARG A 3 -1.01 -14.20 -35.87
CA ARG A 3 -1.37 -14.30 -34.44
C ARG A 3 -2.80 -13.82 -34.10
N LYS A 4 -3.38 -12.94 -34.91
CA LYS A 4 -4.79 -12.50 -34.80
C LYS A 4 -5.81 -13.62 -35.03
N SER A 5 -5.46 -14.66 -35.77
CA SER A 5 -6.37 -15.78 -36.08
C SER A 5 -6.53 -16.77 -34.90
N LEU A 6 -5.54 -16.87 -34.00
CA LEU A 6 -5.54 -17.87 -32.93
C LEU A 6 -6.63 -17.60 -31.89
N GLY A 7 -6.78 -16.33 -31.47
CA GLY A 7 -7.78 -15.92 -30.48
C GLY A 7 -9.21 -16.05 -31.02
N ILE A 8 -9.43 -15.61 -32.26
CA ILE A 8 -10.73 -15.74 -32.92
C ILE A 8 -11.06 -17.22 -33.12
N HIS A 9 -10.07 -18.01 -33.55
CA HIS A 9 -10.27 -19.44 -33.77
C HIS A 9 -10.58 -20.21 -32.49
N LEU A 10 -9.93 -19.84 -31.36
CA LEU A 10 -10.21 -20.39 -30.05
C LEU A 10 -11.63 -20.01 -29.59
N MET A 11 -11.99 -18.74 -29.71
CA MET A 11 -13.32 -18.25 -29.32
C MET A 11 -14.43 -18.86 -30.14
N ASN A 12 -14.20 -19.16 -31.41
CA ASN A 12 -15.21 -19.79 -32.27
C ASN A 12 -15.39 -21.29 -31.99
N ARG A 13 -14.48 -21.94 -31.25
CA ARG A 13 -14.59 -23.35 -30.85
C ARG A 13 -15.36 -23.61 -29.58
N ILE A 14 -15.54 -22.59 -28.78
CA ILE A 14 -16.25 -22.68 -27.48
C ILE A 14 -17.68 -22.15 -27.63
N SER A 15 -18.61 -22.78 -26.91
CA SER A 15 -20.01 -22.36 -26.89
C SER A 15 -20.19 -20.99 -26.20
N TYR A 16 -21.29 -20.31 -26.49
CA TYR A 16 -21.62 -19.05 -25.82
C TYR A 16 -21.54 -19.15 -24.27
N PRO A 17 -22.13 -20.19 -23.61
CA PRO A 17 -21.95 -20.37 -22.16
C PRO A 17 -20.50 -20.42 -21.73
N GLN A 18 -19.65 -21.12 -22.45
CA GLN A 18 -18.23 -21.22 -22.15
C GLN A 18 -17.48 -19.89 -22.35
N LYS A 19 -17.86 -19.09 -23.38
CA LYS A 19 -17.33 -17.74 -23.56
C LYS A 19 -17.66 -16.84 -22.37
N PHE A 20 -18.92 -16.88 -21.93
CA PHE A 20 -19.36 -16.11 -20.77
C PHE A 20 -18.62 -16.53 -19.49
N ILE A 21 -18.48 -17.83 -19.25
CA ILE A 21 -17.71 -18.34 -18.09
C ILE A 21 -16.26 -17.88 -18.18
N LEU A 22 -15.63 -17.95 -19.34
CA LEU A 22 -14.24 -17.50 -19.54
C LEU A 22 -14.09 -16.00 -19.28
N ILE A 23 -14.98 -15.18 -19.81
CA ILE A 23 -14.98 -13.73 -19.59
C ILE A 23 -15.22 -13.43 -18.09
N GLY A 24 -16.22 -14.06 -17.48
CA GLY A 24 -16.51 -13.93 -16.06
C GLY A 24 -15.31 -14.29 -15.19
N PHE A 25 -14.63 -15.39 -15.51
CA PHE A 25 -13.42 -15.82 -14.82
C PHE A 25 -12.26 -14.82 -14.97
N LEU A 26 -12.03 -14.31 -16.18
CA LEU A 26 -10.99 -13.30 -16.45
C LEU A 26 -11.24 -11.99 -15.72
N PHE A 27 -12.50 -11.58 -15.56
CA PHE A 27 -12.84 -10.39 -14.76
C PHE A 27 -12.80 -10.65 -13.26
N ALA A 28 -13.21 -11.84 -12.81
CA ALA A 28 -13.22 -12.20 -11.40
C ALA A 28 -11.80 -12.39 -10.84
N MET A 29 -10.88 -12.94 -11.62
CA MET A 29 -9.51 -13.25 -11.16
C MET A 29 -8.74 -12.01 -10.64
N PRO A 30 -8.66 -10.87 -11.34
CA PRO A 30 -8.00 -9.67 -10.83
C PRO A 30 -8.68 -9.10 -9.58
N LEU A 31 -10.02 -9.18 -9.51
CA LEU A 31 -10.77 -8.72 -8.33
C LEU A 31 -10.46 -9.58 -7.10
N VAL A 32 -10.42 -10.90 -7.27
CA VAL A 32 -10.05 -11.84 -6.20
C VAL A 32 -8.61 -11.60 -5.75
N LEU A 33 -7.68 -11.39 -6.69
CA LEU A 33 -6.30 -11.09 -6.37
C LEU A 33 -6.17 -9.77 -5.60
N MET A 34 -6.85 -8.73 -6.07
CA MET A 34 -6.84 -7.42 -5.40
C MET A 34 -7.44 -7.50 -4.00
N MET A 35 -8.53 -8.24 -3.85
CA MET A 35 -9.14 -8.52 -2.56
C MET A 35 -8.18 -9.24 -1.63
N TYR A 36 -7.52 -10.29 -2.12
CA TYR A 36 -6.52 -11.03 -1.35
C TYR A 36 -5.39 -10.12 -0.86
N LEU A 37 -4.84 -9.28 -1.74
CA LEU A 37 -3.77 -8.35 -1.38
C LEU A 37 -4.23 -7.32 -0.34
N LEU A 38 -5.43 -6.76 -0.49
CA LEU A 38 -5.99 -5.79 0.44
C LEU A 38 -6.24 -6.41 1.82
N ILE A 39 -6.80 -7.62 1.87
CA ILE A 39 -7.07 -8.33 3.12
C ILE A 39 -5.75 -8.76 3.78
N SER A 40 -4.79 -9.21 2.99
CA SER A 40 -3.45 -9.56 3.47
C SER A 40 -2.77 -8.35 4.11
N GLU A 41 -2.86 -7.18 3.50
CA GLU A 41 -2.32 -5.93 4.06
C GLU A 41 -3.00 -5.56 5.39
N ILE A 42 -4.34 -5.65 5.46
CA ILE A 42 -5.05 -5.38 6.71
C ILE A 42 -4.67 -6.39 7.80
N ASN A 43 -4.57 -7.66 7.46
CA ASN A 43 -4.15 -8.69 8.42
C ASN A 43 -2.73 -8.43 8.93
N THR A 44 -1.80 -8.04 8.07
CA THR A 44 -0.44 -7.68 8.46
C THR A 44 -0.44 -6.52 9.47
N ARG A 45 -1.29 -5.51 9.28
CA ARG A 45 -1.45 -4.39 10.23
C ARG A 45 -2.11 -4.81 11.54
N VAL A 46 -3.08 -5.71 11.49
CA VAL A 46 -3.69 -6.30 12.68
C VAL A 46 -2.67 -7.11 13.46
N ASP A 47 -1.91 -7.97 12.79
CA ASP A 47 -0.86 -8.79 13.41
C ASP A 47 0.26 -7.92 14.00
N PHE A 48 0.57 -6.80 13.33
CA PHE A 48 1.53 -5.82 13.83
C PHE A 48 1.04 -5.23 15.17
N ALA A 49 -0.16 -4.66 15.22
CA ALA A 49 -0.73 -4.09 16.44
C ALA A 49 -0.97 -5.16 17.53
N GLN A 50 -1.31 -6.38 17.16
CA GLN A 50 -1.46 -7.49 18.10
C GLN A 50 -0.12 -7.86 18.76
N LYS A 51 0.98 -7.81 18.02
CA LYS A 51 2.31 -8.03 18.59
C LYS A 51 2.70 -6.92 19.57
N GLU A 52 2.32 -5.67 19.32
CA GLU A 52 2.54 -4.56 20.25
C GLU A 52 1.81 -4.81 21.58
N ILE A 53 0.57 -5.28 21.55
CA ILE A 53 -0.18 -5.71 22.75
C ILE A 53 0.55 -6.85 23.47
N TYR A 54 1.08 -7.84 22.74
CA TYR A 54 1.87 -8.92 23.33
C TYR A 54 3.13 -8.39 24.02
N GLY A 55 3.77 -7.38 23.43
CA GLY A 55 4.89 -6.67 24.08
C GLY A 55 4.48 -6.07 25.42
N ASN A 56 3.39 -5.32 25.47
CA ASN A 56 2.87 -4.72 26.69
C ASN A 56 2.51 -5.79 27.74
N GLN A 57 1.87 -6.88 27.33
CA GLN A 57 1.56 -7.99 28.23
C GLN A 57 2.82 -8.60 28.84
N TYR A 58 3.90 -8.70 28.08
CA TYR A 58 5.18 -9.21 28.56
C TYR A 58 5.91 -8.20 29.47
N LEU A 59 5.80 -6.90 29.17
CA LEU A 59 6.42 -5.85 29.96
C LEU A 59 5.80 -5.69 31.37
N ARG A 60 4.54 -6.06 31.58
CA ARG A 60 3.85 -5.93 32.89
C ARG A 60 4.55 -6.71 34.01
N PRO A 61 4.80 -8.02 33.91
CA PRO A 61 5.56 -8.75 34.92
C PRO A 61 7.03 -8.29 35.00
N LEU A 62 7.65 -7.86 33.91
CA LEU A 62 9.00 -7.28 33.94
C LEU A 62 9.04 -5.96 34.71
N ARG A 63 8.00 -5.14 34.62
CA ARG A 63 7.85 -3.91 35.38
C ARG A 63 7.80 -4.22 36.88
N GLN A 64 7.08 -5.27 37.30
CA GLN A 64 7.02 -5.71 38.70
C GLN A 64 8.39 -6.14 39.20
N LEU A 65 9.15 -6.90 38.45
CA LEU A 65 10.52 -7.25 38.77
C LEU A 65 11.42 -6.00 38.90
N ARG A 66 11.26 -5.01 38.03
CA ARG A 66 11.97 -3.71 38.16
C ARG A 66 11.61 -2.94 39.42
N GLU A 67 10.44 -3.14 39.96
CA GLU A 67 10.03 -2.52 41.23
C GLU A 67 10.64 -3.23 42.44
N TYR A 68 10.52 -4.55 42.51
CA TYR A 68 10.84 -5.30 43.71
C TYR A 68 12.30 -5.71 43.82
N ILE A 69 12.99 -5.99 42.75
CA ILE A 69 14.42 -6.39 42.78
C ILE A 69 15.32 -5.27 43.32
N PRO A 70 15.18 -3.97 42.95
CA PRO A 70 15.92 -2.90 43.58
C PRO A 70 15.56 -2.69 45.08
N LYS A 71 14.28 -2.82 45.43
CA LYS A 71 13.84 -2.75 46.85
C LYS A 71 14.48 -3.87 47.66
N PHE A 72 14.49 -5.09 47.13
CA PHE A 72 15.15 -6.24 47.75
C PHE A 72 16.67 -6.03 47.92
N HIS A 73 17.34 -5.49 46.92
CA HIS A 73 18.75 -5.17 46.96
C HIS A 73 19.08 -4.18 48.09
N LEU A 74 18.23 -3.19 48.29
CA LEU A 74 18.43 -2.16 49.33
C LEU A 74 18.33 -2.68 50.75
N LEU A 75 17.62 -3.80 50.99
CA LEU A 75 17.54 -4.41 52.35
C LEU A 75 18.91 -4.76 52.93
N ASN A 76 19.88 -5.15 52.07
CA ASN A 76 21.25 -5.42 52.53
C ASN A 76 21.95 -4.21 53.15
N TYR A 77 21.61 -3.02 52.66
CA TYR A 77 22.17 -1.77 53.17
C TYR A 77 21.38 -1.24 54.37
N GLN A 78 20.08 -1.56 54.49
CA GLN A 78 19.24 -1.16 55.64
C GLN A 78 19.64 -1.92 56.91
N GLY A 79 20.03 -3.18 56.79
CA GLY A 79 20.54 -3.98 57.90
C GLY A 79 21.84 -3.43 58.53
N LEU A 80 22.55 -2.55 57.81
CA LEU A 80 23.75 -1.86 58.33
C LEU A 80 23.43 -0.56 59.08
N ASN A 81 22.17 -0.08 59.08
CA ASN A 81 21.73 1.15 59.77
C ASN A 81 20.64 0.84 60.79
N PRO A 82 20.96 0.80 62.09
CA PRO A 82 20.04 0.41 63.16
C PRO A 82 18.85 1.35 63.37
N ASN A 83 18.86 2.54 62.75
CA ASN A 83 17.80 3.55 62.89
C ASN A 83 16.68 3.41 61.82
N LEU A 84 16.79 2.46 60.91
CA LEU A 84 15.76 2.19 59.90
C LEU A 84 14.84 1.07 60.38
N SER A 85 13.59 1.42 60.69
CA SER A 85 12.56 0.43 61.03
C SER A 85 12.37 -0.55 59.85
N GLN A 86 12.58 -1.83 60.11
CA GLN A 86 12.27 -2.90 59.16
C GLN A 86 10.75 -3.03 58.97
N HIS A 87 10.18 -2.41 57.99
CA HIS A 87 8.75 -2.54 57.69
C HIS A 87 8.39 -3.79 56.86
N GLU A 88 9.35 -4.37 56.13
CA GLU A 88 9.13 -5.62 55.37
C GLU A 88 10.32 -6.60 55.54
N SER A 89 10.00 -7.88 55.67
CA SER A 89 11.02 -8.93 55.82
C SER A 89 11.59 -9.34 54.46
N TRP A 90 12.82 -9.87 54.46
CA TRP A 90 13.45 -10.47 53.30
C TRP A 90 12.54 -11.50 52.60
N ASP A 91 11.89 -12.37 53.39
CA ASP A 91 11.04 -13.44 52.89
C ASP A 91 9.82 -12.90 52.14
N ASN A 92 9.29 -11.76 52.57
CA ASN A 92 8.14 -11.12 51.94
C ASN A 92 8.50 -10.59 50.52
N PHE A 93 9.65 -9.90 50.40
CA PHE A 93 10.12 -9.45 49.07
C PHE A 93 10.52 -10.59 48.17
N GLU A 94 11.19 -11.61 48.72
CA GLU A 94 11.56 -12.80 47.95
C GLU A 94 10.34 -13.52 47.41
N ALA A 95 9.30 -13.68 48.22
CA ALA A 95 8.04 -14.30 47.77
C ALA A 95 7.34 -13.46 46.69
N LYS A 96 7.36 -12.11 46.78
CA LYS A 96 6.82 -11.23 45.74
C LYS A 96 7.59 -11.38 44.43
N ILE A 97 8.92 -11.34 44.46
CA ILE A 97 9.77 -11.50 43.28
C ILE A 97 9.59 -12.87 42.65
N ASP A 98 9.49 -13.92 43.48
CA ASP A 98 9.23 -15.29 42.95
C ASP A 98 7.85 -15.37 42.27
N ALA A 99 6.83 -14.71 42.85
CA ALA A 99 5.51 -14.63 42.22
C ALA A 99 5.55 -13.87 40.89
N ASP A 100 6.33 -12.78 40.81
CA ASP A 100 6.53 -12.02 39.57
C ASP A 100 7.28 -12.83 38.52
N PHE A 101 8.29 -13.61 38.90
CA PHE A 101 8.95 -14.55 38.00
C PHE A 101 8.01 -15.66 37.54
N GLN A 102 7.10 -16.15 38.37
CA GLN A 102 6.07 -17.11 37.96
C GLN A 102 5.09 -16.48 36.97
N SER A 103 4.69 -15.24 37.21
CA SER A 103 3.86 -14.46 36.28
C SER A 103 4.56 -14.28 34.92
N LEU A 104 5.84 -13.88 34.97
CA LEU A 104 6.66 -13.75 33.77
C LEU A 104 6.85 -15.10 33.05
N ALA A 105 7.08 -16.20 33.77
CA ALA A 105 7.19 -17.54 33.22
C ALA A 105 5.90 -17.98 32.49
N ASN A 106 4.73 -17.63 33.07
CA ASN A 106 3.44 -17.91 32.45
C ASN A 106 3.27 -17.11 31.15
N THR A 107 3.65 -15.84 31.16
CA THR A 107 3.63 -14.97 29.99
C THR A 107 4.63 -15.44 28.94
N ASP A 108 5.86 -15.81 29.34
CA ASP A 108 6.88 -16.32 28.41
C ASP A 108 6.50 -17.68 27.79
N ARG A 109 5.77 -18.53 28.55
CA ARG A 109 5.25 -19.78 28.00
C ARG A 109 4.29 -19.54 26.83
N GLN A 110 3.48 -18.48 26.91
CA GLN A 110 2.52 -18.11 25.87
C GLN A 110 3.15 -17.32 24.73
N LEU A 111 3.97 -16.33 25.05
CA LEU A 111 4.45 -15.32 24.12
C LEU A 111 5.94 -15.46 23.76
N GLY A 112 6.70 -16.22 24.51
CA GLY A 112 8.16 -16.30 24.40
C GLY A 112 8.67 -16.83 23.05
N THR A 113 7.88 -17.60 22.32
CA THR A 113 8.22 -18.00 20.94
C THR A 113 7.99 -16.84 19.97
N THR A 114 6.90 -16.11 20.14
CA THR A 114 6.54 -14.97 19.28
C THR A 114 7.48 -13.78 19.47
N LEU A 115 7.91 -13.55 20.72
CA LEU A 115 8.80 -12.44 21.11
C LEU A 115 10.27 -12.85 21.18
N VAL A 116 10.59 -14.10 20.88
CA VAL A 116 11.97 -14.66 20.90
C VAL A 116 12.67 -14.38 22.24
N SER A 117 11.94 -14.41 23.38
CA SER A 117 12.41 -13.99 24.71
C SER A 117 12.88 -15.14 25.58
N ARG A 118 12.55 -16.39 25.22
CA ARG A 118 12.68 -17.58 26.09
C ARG A 118 14.08 -17.82 26.63
N GLU A 119 15.11 -17.64 25.83
CA GLU A 119 16.50 -17.85 26.25
C GLU A 119 16.93 -16.80 27.26
N GLN A 120 16.59 -15.53 27.01
CA GLN A 120 16.90 -14.42 27.90
C GLN A 120 16.15 -14.56 29.24
N PHE A 121 14.87 -14.90 29.18
CA PHE A 121 14.08 -15.17 30.39
C PHE A 121 14.71 -16.29 31.24
N ASN A 122 15.02 -17.43 30.62
CA ASN A 122 15.63 -18.55 31.35
C ASN A 122 16.95 -18.15 32.02
N THR A 123 17.77 -17.37 31.34
CA THR A 123 19.03 -16.86 31.88
C THR A 123 18.80 -16.00 33.12
N ILE A 124 17.86 -15.06 33.05
CA ILE A 124 17.52 -14.16 34.17
C ILE A 124 16.96 -14.97 35.35
N TYR A 125 16.05 -15.90 35.07
CA TYR A 125 15.45 -16.74 36.10
C TYR A 125 16.48 -17.61 36.81
N GLN A 126 17.40 -18.24 36.06
CA GLN A 126 18.51 -19.02 36.64
C GLN A 126 19.44 -18.13 37.48
N ASN A 127 19.75 -16.93 37.03
CA ASN A 127 20.57 -15.98 37.76
C ASN A 127 19.88 -15.57 39.07
N TRP A 128 18.56 -15.34 39.08
CA TRP A 128 17.78 -15.08 40.27
C TRP A 128 17.81 -16.25 41.27
N GLN A 129 17.62 -17.50 40.80
CA GLN A 129 17.68 -18.69 41.64
C GLN A 129 19.08 -18.85 42.29
N LYS A 130 20.16 -18.66 41.50
CA LYS A 130 21.52 -18.64 42.03
C LYS A 130 21.75 -17.54 43.04
N PHE A 131 21.22 -16.35 42.80
CA PHE A 131 21.29 -15.20 43.71
C PHE A 131 20.68 -15.54 45.07
N LYS A 132 19.47 -16.10 45.09
CA LYS A 132 18.81 -16.52 46.32
C LYS A 132 19.61 -17.51 47.16
N LEU A 133 20.17 -18.52 46.49
CA LEU A 133 20.90 -19.64 47.13
C LEU A 133 22.22 -19.19 47.78
N HIS A 134 22.90 -18.21 47.20
CA HIS A 134 24.26 -17.88 47.60
C HIS A 134 24.39 -16.47 48.23
N ARG A 135 23.36 -15.65 48.26
CA ARG A 135 23.42 -14.24 48.72
C ARG A 135 24.02 -14.04 50.10
N SER A 136 23.73 -14.95 51.03
CA SER A 136 24.23 -14.90 52.40
C SER A 136 25.72 -15.23 52.54
N GLN A 137 26.32 -15.79 51.50
CA GLN A 137 27.73 -16.20 51.49
C GLN A 137 28.62 -15.17 50.76
N TRP A 138 28.00 -14.20 50.07
CA TRP A 138 28.73 -13.23 49.28
C TRP A 138 29.18 -12.02 50.08
N SER A 139 30.33 -11.45 49.66
CA SER A 139 30.70 -10.11 50.09
C SER A 139 29.71 -9.09 49.49
N LEU A 140 29.60 -7.93 50.12
CA LEU A 140 28.73 -6.84 49.65
C LEU A 140 29.04 -6.44 48.19
N GLU A 141 30.33 -6.46 47.82
CA GLU A 141 30.79 -6.17 46.45
C GLU A 141 30.29 -7.21 45.43
N THR A 142 30.44 -8.50 45.78
CA THR A 142 29.94 -9.59 44.91
C THR A 142 28.43 -9.53 44.78
N TYR A 143 27.73 -9.25 45.89
CA TYR A 143 26.29 -9.08 45.93
C TYR A 143 25.82 -7.96 44.97
N ASP A 144 26.50 -6.80 45.01
CA ASP A 144 26.22 -5.67 44.11
C ASP A 144 26.44 -6.02 42.63
N VAL A 145 27.53 -6.69 42.32
CA VAL A 145 27.86 -7.10 40.95
C VAL A 145 26.79 -8.06 40.37
N VAL A 146 26.37 -9.05 41.18
CA VAL A 146 25.35 -10.01 40.70
C VAL A 146 23.98 -9.34 40.57
N TYR A 147 23.62 -8.46 41.52
CA TYR A 147 22.41 -7.67 41.40
C TYR A 147 22.41 -6.79 40.15
N GLN A 148 23.49 -6.05 39.90
CA GLN A 148 23.61 -5.23 38.67
C GLN A 148 23.46 -6.06 37.40
N LYS A 149 24.00 -7.27 37.40
CA LYS A 149 23.83 -8.19 36.25
C LYS A 149 22.37 -8.58 36.05
N ILE A 150 21.64 -8.94 37.10
CA ILE A 150 20.22 -9.30 37.01
C ILE A 150 19.41 -8.08 36.54
N ALA A 151 19.64 -6.91 37.13
CA ALA A 151 18.95 -5.66 36.74
C ALA A 151 19.25 -5.27 35.27
N TYR A 152 20.49 -5.43 34.83
CA TYR A 152 20.88 -5.22 33.43
C TYR A 152 20.18 -6.19 32.49
N ASP A 153 20.15 -7.48 32.83
CA ASP A 153 19.53 -8.51 32.00
C ASP A 153 18.01 -8.32 31.88
N ILE A 154 17.34 -7.86 32.96
CA ILE A 154 15.90 -7.48 32.93
C ILE A 154 15.67 -6.28 31.99
N ASN A 155 16.50 -5.26 32.05
CA ASN A 155 16.38 -4.11 31.16
C ASN A 155 16.67 -4.51 29.69
N LYS A 156 17.65 -5.36 29.46
CA LYS A 156 17.95 -5.92 28.14
C LYS A 156 16.80 -6.75 27.60
N LEU A 157 16.16 -7.56 28.42
CA LEU A 157 14.97 -8.31 28.01
C LEU A 157 13.81 -7.38 27.68
N SER A 158 13.62 -6.30 28.45
CA SER A 158 12.58 -5.31 28.17
C SER A 158 12.80 -4.61 26.82
N ALA A 159 14.03 -4.21 26.52
CA ALA A 159 14.38 -3.63 25.21
C ALA A 159 14.17 -4.64 24.08
N HIS A 160 14.62 -5.89 24.27
CA HIS A 160 14.42 -6.97 23.29
C HIS A 160 12.92 -7.23 23.01
N VAL A 161 12.09 -7.21 24.04
CA VAL A 161 10.63 -7.33 23.89
C VAL A 161 10.07 -6.14 23.13
N GLY A 162 10.54 -4.93 23.38
CA GLY A 162 10.16 -3.73 22.64
C GLY A 162 10.46 -3.87 21.14
N ASP A 163 11.65 -4.39 20.79
CA ASP A 163 12.06 -4.61 19.41
C ASP A 163 11.24 -5.71 18.73
N THR A 164 11.12 -6.87 19.39
CA THR A 164 10.51 -8.07 18.79
C THR A 164 8.98 -8.01 18.73
N SER A 165 8.36 -7.18 19.57
CA SER A 165 6.92 -6.92 19.56
C SER A 165 6.50 -5.82 18.60
N ASN A 166 7.42 -5.17 17.91
CA ASN A 166 7.21 -3.97 17.07
C ASN A 166 6.85 -2.69 17.85
N LEU A 167 6.77 -2.71 19.17
CA LEU A 167 6.41 -1.53 19.97
C LEU A 167 7.23 -0.29 19.59
N ILE A 168 8.54 -0.47 19.38
CA ILE A 168 9.44 0.64 19.03
C ILE A 168 9.19 1.21 17.63
N LEU A 169 8.42 0.52 16.80
CA LEU A 169 8.11 0.87 15.41
C LEU A 169 6.68 1.38 15.24
N ASP A 170 6.00 1.74 16.32
CA ASP A 170 4.60 2.18 16.29
C ASP A 170 4.42 3.36 15.31
N PRO A 171 3.52 3.25 14.32
CA PRO A 171 3.35 4.25 13.28
C PRO A 171 2.50 5.47 13.70
N ASP A 172 1.72 5.37 14.78
CA ASP A 172 0.81 6.42 15.21
C ASP A 172 1.41 7.22 16.37
N LEU A 173 1.44 8.55 16.27
CA LEU A 173 2.14 9.41 17.22
C LEU A 173 1.60 9.33 18.66
N ASP A 174 0.31 9.14 18.86
CA ASP A 174 -0.29 9.02 20.19
C ASP A 174 0.15 7.75 20.90
N THR A 175 0.15 6.61 20.24
CA THR A 175 0.63 5.32 20.75
C THR A 175 2.16 5.27 20.80
N TYR A 176 2.86 5.85 19.84
CA TYR A 176 4.32 5.97 19.85
C TYR A 176 4.84 6.68 21.10
N TYR A 177 4.27 7.83 21.46
CA TYR A 177 4.73 8.56 22.66
C TYR A 177 4.30 7.90 23.97
N LEU A 178 3.21 7.13 23.99
CA LEU A 178 2.90 6.25 25.12
C LEU A 178 3.90 5.08 25.21
N MET A 179 4.29 4.50 24.11
CA MET A 179 5.35 3.49 24.05
C MET A 179 6.67 4.08 24.53
N ASP A 180 7.08 5.24 24.04
CA ASP A 180 8.30 5.93 24.48
C ASP A 180 8.28 6.15 26.01
N ALA A 181 7.16 6.60 26.54
CA ALA A 181 6.99 6.74 27.98
C ALA A 181 7.14 5.41 28.73
N THR A 182 6.47 4.35 28.28
CA THR A 182 6.39 3.06 29.00
C THR A 182 7.60 2.17 28.79
N LEU A 183 8.23 2.19 27.63
CA LEU A 183 9.36 1.33 27.29
C LEU A 183 10.72 2.01 27.56
N LEU A 184 10.83 3.32 27.37
CA LEU A 184 12.09 4.03 27.39
C LEU A 184 12.20 5.01 28.58
N LYS A 185 11.38 6.07 28.62
CA LYS A 185 11.57 7.21 29.52
C LYS A 185 11.30 6.87 30.99
N ILE A 186 10.13 6.31 31.31
CA ILE A 186 9.79 5.94 32.70
C ILE A 186 10.74 4.84 33.23
N PRO A 187 11.06 3.76 32.48
CA PRO A 187 12.07 2.79 32.91
C PRO A 187 13.46 3.37 33.16
N GLU A 188 13.92 4.32 32.33
CA GLU A 188 15.19 4.99 32.56
C GLU A 188 15.16 5.86 33.83
N MET A 189 14.05 6.57 34.07
CA MET A 189 13.84 7.31 35.33
C MET A 189 13.80 6.38 36.55
N GLN A 190 13.12 5.24 36.46
CA GLN A 190 13.06 4.25 37.55
C GLN A 190 14.45 3.68 37.87
N LYS A 191 15.26 3.40 36.83
CA LYS A 191 16.65 2.98 37.00
C LYS A 191 17.45 4.08 37.72
N LEU A 192 17.38 5.32 37.22
CA LEU A 192 18.07 6.47 37.83
C LEU A 192 17.65 6.69 39.30
N LEU A 193 16.34 6.61 39.61
CA LEU A 193 15.82 6.74 40.98
C LEU A 193 16.35 5.64 41.89
N SER A 194 16.46 4.42 41.39
CA SER A 194 17.04 3.30 42.14
C SER A 194 18.53 3.50 42.41
N GLU A 195 19.28 4.05 41.42
CA GLU A 195 20.70 4.45 41.61
C GLU A 195 20.85 5.58 42.61
N ILE A 196 20.01 6.60 42.54
CA ILE A 196 19.95 7.71 43.49
C ILE A 196 19.72 7.18 44.90
N ARG A 197 18.74 6.30 45.07
CA ARG A 197 18.38 5.70 46.34
C ARG A 197 19.53 4.85 46.94
N LEU A 198 20.14 4.00 46.12
CA LEU A 198 21.29 3.19 46.54
C LEU A 198 22.49 4.08 46.94
N PHE A 199 22.78 5.10 46.10
CA PHE A 199 23.84 6.06 46.38
C PHE A 199 23.64 6.75 47.71
N SER A 200 22.43 7.22 47.97
CA SER A 200 22.06 7.91 49.19
C SER A 200 22.20 7.02 50.41
N GLN A 201 21.79 5.78 50.31
CA GLN A 201 21.91 4.82 51.41
C GLN A 201 23.37 4.49 51.72
N LYS A 202 24.24 4.41 50.70
CA LYS A 202 25.69 4.26 50.89
C LYS A 202 26.34 5.50 51.50
N SER A 203 25.88 6.70 51.14
CA SER A 203 26.41 7.98 51.65
C SER A 203 25.86 8.36 53.04
N SER A 204 24.71 7.87 53.47
CA SER A 204 24.06 8.19 54.76
C SER A 204 24.83 7.69 55.98
N LEU A 205 25.85 6.86 55.80
CA LEU A 205 26.74 6.38 56.84
C LEU A 205 27.79 7.44 57.26
N ARG A 206 27.78 8.67 56.67
CA ARG A 206 28.70 9.76 56.91
C ARG A 206 27.92 11.07 57.17
N SER A 207 28.49 11.95 58.00
CA SER A 207 27.86 13.22 58.36
C SER A 207 27.96 14.29 57.25
N ASP A 208 28.97 14.21 56.36
CA ASP A 208 29.24 15.22 55.33
C ASP A 208 29.45 14.55 53.95
N ALA A 209 28.83 15.12 52.92
CA ALA A 209 29.01 14.68 51.54
C ALA A 209 30.36 15.13 50.97
N THR A 210 31.09 14.20 50.34
CA THR A 210 32.35 14.53 49.66
C THR A 210 32.12 15.35 48.39
N PRO A 211 33.15 16.04 47.84
CA PRO A 211 33.01 16.74 46.57
C PRO A 211 32.57 15.82 45.42
N GLU A 212 33.04 14.57 45.39
CA GLU A 212 32.66 13.56 44.40
C GLU A 212 31.19 13.17 44.55
N GLU A 213 30.72 13.01 45.78
CA GLU A 213 29.30 12.71 46.07
C GLU A 213 28.39 13.85 45.66
N ARG A 214 28.81 15.11 45.89
CA ARG A 214 28.07 16.29 45.42
C ARG A 214 28.02 16.36 43.88
N ALA A 215 29.13 16.13 43.20
CA ALA A 215 29.17 16.08 41.73
C ALA A 215 28.21 15.03 41.18
N LYS A 216 28.13 13.89 41.85
CA LYS A 216 27.21 12.81 41.47
C LYS A 216 25.73 13.18 41.70
N LEU A 217 25.42 13.85 42.79
CA LEU A 217 24.07 14.37 43.07
C LEU A 217 23.65 15.42 42.03
N ILE A 218 24.55 16.32 41.62
CA ILE A 218 24.31 17.30 40.56
C ILE A 218 23.96 16.56 39.24
N THR A 219 24.75 15.54 38.90
CA THR A 219 24.52 14.75 37.69
C THR A 219 23.15 14.03 37.74
N PHE A 220 22.82 13.45 38.87
CA PHE A 220 21.52 12.80 39.09
C PHE A 220 20.35 13.78 38.96
N ALA A 221 20.43 14.94 39.63
CA ALA A 221 19.39 15.96 39.57
C ALA A 221 19.20 16.51 38.15
N GLY A 222 20.31 16.78 37.47
CA GLY A 222 20.30 17.22 36.07
C GLY A 222 19.64 16.21 35.13
N LYS A 223 20.07 14.95 35.21
CA LYS A 223 19.51 13.87 34.37
C LYS A 223 18.03 13.59 34.69
N LEU A 224 17.64 13.67 35.97
CA LEU A 224 16.24 13.48 36.36
C LEU A 224 15.34 14.59 35.78
N ARG A 225 15.82 15.84 35.78
CA ARG A 225 15.09 16.97 35.17
C ARG A 225 14.96 16.81 33.68
N GLU A 226 16.05 16.46 33.00
CA GLU A 226 16.07 16.23 31.57
C GLU A 226 15.04 15.15 31.16
N LEU A 227 15.11 13.98 31.78
CA LEU A 227 14.18 12.89 31.54
C LEU A 227 12.71 13.27 31.84
N ASN A 228 12.48 14.04 32.92
CA ASN A 228 11.13 14.49 33.26
C ASN A 228 10.58 15.49 32.25
N GLN A 229 11.42 16.42 31.80
CA GLN A 229 11.05 17.39 30.75
C GLN A 229 10.76 16.70 29.42
N ASP A 230 11.62 15.78 29.01
CA ASP A 230 11.42 14.97 27.80
C ASP A 230 10.11 14.19 27.87
N LEU A 231 9.87 13.50 29.00
CA LEU A 231 8.62 12.75 29.21
C LEU A 231 7.40 13.66 29.09
N ALA A 232 7.44 14.84 29.73
CA ALA A 232 6.33 15.79 29.69
C ALA A 232 6.06 16.31 28.27
N ILE A 233 7.12 16.67 27.53
CA ILE A 233 7.03 17.12 26.14
C ILE A 233 6.47 16.01 25.26
N ASN A 234 7.01 14.80 25.36
CA ASN A 234 6.61 13.66 24.55
C ASN A 234 5.16 13.26 24.80
N MET A 235 4.74 13.20 26.07
CA MET A 235 3.35 12.92 26.42
C MET A 235 2.39 14.01 25.89
N GLU A 236 2.80 15.28 25.91
CA GLU A 236 2.00 16.38 25.38
C GLU A 236 1.83 16.27 23.84
N VAL A 237 2.89 15.85 23.14
CA VAL A 237 2.79 15.55 21.70
C VAL A 237 1.84 14.37 21.47
N GLY A 238 1.93 13.32 22.27
CA GLY A 238 0.98 12.20 22.24
C GLY A 238 -0.46 12.64 22.45
N PHE A 239 -0.72 13.48 23.46
CA PHE A 239 -2.06 14.03 23.73
C PHE A 239 -2.60 14.87 22.58
N SER A 240 -1.73 15.67 21.95
CA SER A 240 -2.12 16.56 20.84
C SER A 240 -2.40 15.82 19.54
N ASN A 241 -1.77 14.66 19.35
CA ASN A 241 -1.96 13.81 18.17
C ASN A 241 -2.99 12.68 18.37
N ASN A 242 -3.65 12.63 19.53
CA ASN A 242 -4.69 11.64 19.78
C ASN A 242 -6.01 12.05 19.09
N PRO A 243 -6.46 11.35 18.05
CA PRO A 243 -7.59 11.77 17.19
C PRO A 243 -8.91 11.92 17.93
N HIS A 244 -9.06 11.22 19.04
CA HIS A 244 -10.29 11.20 19.83
C HIS A 244 -10.26 12.13 21.05
N GLY A 245 -9.12 12.76 21.35
CA GLY A 245 -8.95 13.66 22.47
C GLY A 245 -9.15 13.01 23.86
N ASN A 246 -9.23 11.68 23.91
CA ASN A 246 -9.55 10.95 25.16
C ASN A 246 -8.32 10.64 26.03
N LEU A 247 -7.11 10.78 25.49
CA LEU A 247 -5.88 10.46 26.19
C LEU A 247 -5.52 11.50 27.24
N ARG A 248 -5.59 12.79 26.88
CA ARG A 248 -5.31 13.92 27.80
C ARG A 248 -6.15 13.88 29.09
N PRO A 249 -7.49 13.73 29.05
CA PRO A 249 -8.31 13.66 30.26
C PRO A 249 -7.94 12.51 31.19
N LYS A 250 -7.38 11.44 30.67
CA LYS A 250 -7.06 10.23 31.43
C LYS A 250 -5.69 10.27 32.09
N LEU A 251 -4.69 10.91 31.46
CA LEU A 251 -3.29 10.85 31.90
C LEU A 251 -2.71 12.18 32.34
N SER A 252 -3.31 13.33 31.98
CA SER A 252 -2.72 14.64 32.27
C SER A 252 -2.58 14.92 33.75
N GLN A 253 -3.55 14.54 34.56
CA GLN A 253 -3.48 14.75 36.03
C GLN A 253 -2.37 13.91 36.67
N ASP A 254 -2.21 12.67 36.20
CA ASP A 254 -1.17 11.79 36.71
C ASP A 254 0.23 12.27 36.30
N LEU A 255 0.36 12.76 35.05
CA LEU A 255 1.59 13.39 34.57
C LEU A 255 1.94 14.64 35.40
N ILE A 256 0.97 15.53 35.67
CA ILE A 256 1.16 16.73 36.48
C ILE A 256 1.58 16.33 37.90
N LYS A 257 0.90 15.34 38.49
CA LYS A 257 1.24 14.80 39.83
C LYS A 257 2.68 14.26 39.81
N PHE A 258 3.03 13.47 38.83
CA PHE A 258 4.36 12.90 38.67
C PHE A 258 5.42 14.00 38.51
N ASN A 259 5.23 14.96 37.62
CA ASN A 259 6.14 16.09 37.43
C ASN A 259 6.35 16.86 38.74
N SER A 260 5.29 17.12 39.48
CA SER A 260 5.37 17.82 40.77
C SER A 260 6.22 17.07 41.81
N VAL A 261 6.06 15.75 41.95
CA VAL A 261 6.89 14.98 42.90
C VAL A 261 8.35 14.86 42.42
N VAL A 262 8.61 14.82 41.10
CA VAL A 262 9.98 14.90 40.57
C VAL A 262 10.63 16.24 40.85
N GLU A 263 9.92 17.35 40.66
CA GLU A 263 10.41 18.70 40.99
C GLU A 263 10.70 18.85 42.50
N GLN A 264 9.85 18.30 43.35
CA GLN A 264 10.10 18.28 44.80
C GLN A 264 11.39 17.51 45.13
N LEU A 265 11.58 16.31 44.55
CA LEU A 265 12.79 15.53 44.78
C LEU A 265 14.04 16.24 44.25
N THR A 266 13.99 16.79 43.02
CA THR A 266 15.15 17.52 42.45
C THR A 266 15.47 18.77 43.28
N GLY A 267 14.46 19.48 43.81
CA GLY A 267 14.66 20.59 44.76
C GLY A 267 15.26 20.15 46.10
N GLN A 268 14.95 18.94 46.58
CA GLN A 268 15.61 18.36 47.75
C GLN A 268 17.07 17.98 47.44
N LEU A 269 17.35 17.40 46.26
CA LEU A 269 18.70 17.09 45.81
C LEU A 269 19.56 18.37 45.72
N ASP A 270 19.02 19.46 45.17
CA ASP A 270 19.72 20.74 45.07
C ASP A 270 20.13 21.27 46.45
N LYS A 271 19.24 21.12 47.45
CA LYS A 271 19.58 21.52 48.85
C LYS A 271 20.71 20.69 49.43
N LEU A 272 20.83 19.42 49.08
CA LEU A 272 21.95 18.56 49.52
C LEU A 272 23.28 18.92 48.85
N ILE A 273 23.23 19.51 47.69
CA ILE A 273 24.42 19.95 46.94
C ILE A 273 25.07 21.17 47.60
N TYR A 274 24.28 22.05 48.21
CA TYR A 274 24.77 23.27 48.88
C TYR A 274 24.96 23.07 50.38
N PRO A 275 26.12 23.38 50.96
CA PRO A 275 26.47 23.07 52.35
C PRO A 275 25.68 23.85 53.43
N THR A 276 24.77 24.72 53.02
CA THR A 276 24.01 25.61 53.93
C THR A 276 22.68 25.07 54.42
N ALA A 277 22.23 23.92 53.92
CA ALA A 277 20.94 23.37 54.28
C ALA A 277 21.08 22.08 55.11
N THR A 278 20.59 22.08 56.33
CA THR A 278 20.29 20.87 57.10
C THR A 278 19.04 20.21 56.50
N VAL A 279 19.21 19.38 55.47
CA VAL A 279 18.13 18.53 55.00
C VAL A 279 18.22 17.21 55.74
N GLU A 280 17.17 16.87 56.44
CA GLU A 280 17.09 15.57 57.07
C GLU A 280 17.11 14.48 56.00
N TYR A 281 18.07 13.58 56.06
CA TYR A 281 18.28 12.45 55.13
C TYR A 281 16.99 11.64 54.88
N TYR A 282 16.14 11.50 55.90
CA TYR A 282 14.86 10.80 55.78
C TYR A 282 13.86 11.47 54.84
N THR A 283 13.85 12.81 54.77
CA THR A 283 12.95 13.57 53.90
C THR A 283 13.23 13.30 52.42
N TYR A 284 14.48 13.06 52.08
CA TYR A 284 14.93 12.79 50.73
C TYR A 284 14.68 11.32 50.30
N LEU A 285 14.89 10.34 51.19
CA LEU A 285 14.52 8.94 50.94
C LEU A 285 13.02 8.82 50.68
N ASP A 286 12.20 9.43 51.52
CA ASP A 286 10.74 9.47 51.33
C ASP A 286 10.36 10.17 50.02
N GLY A 287 11.08 11.23 49.63
CA GLY A 287 10.93 11.90 48.34
C GLY A 287 11.20 10.94 47.15
N SER A 288 12.30 10.19 47.19
CA SER A 288 12.64 9.25 46.13
C SER A 288 11.66 8.08 46.04
N ASP A 289 11.14 7.59 47.15
CA ASP A 289 10.11 6.56 47.19
C ASP A 289 8.78 7.05 46.58
N ARG A 290 8.39 8.28 46.90
CA ARG A 290 7.19 8.91 46.32
C ARG A 290 7.31 9.03 44.79
N VAL A 291 8.45 9.51 44.27
CA VAL A 291 8.68 9.62 42.84
C VAL A 291 8.68 8.24 42.20
N LEU A 292 9.36 7.27 42.79
CA LEU A 292 9.43 5.90 42.27
C LEU A 292 8.03 5.27 42.21
N ASN A 293 7.25 5.35 43.28
CA ASN A 293 5.88 4.81 43.31
C ASN A 293 4.98 5.53 42.28
N SER A 294 5.07 6.87 42.21
CA SER A 294 4.31 7.64 41.21
C SER A 294 4.71 7.30 39.78
N SER A 295 5.99 6.97 39.55
CA SER A 295 6.45 6.50 38.23
C SER A 295 5.82 5.17 37.83
N PHE A 296 5.64 4.24 38.77
CA PHE A 296 4.96 2.98 38.53
C PHE A 296 3.46 3.18 38.29
N GLU A 297 2.81 4.07 39.07
CA GLU A 297 1.40 4.42 38.85
C GLU A 297 1.20 5.03 37.45
N LEU A 298 2.07 5.96 37.04
CA LEU A 298 2.02 6.57 35.72
C LEU A 298 2.27 5.53 34.62
N TRP A 299 3.24 4.64 34.82
CA TRP A 299 3.54 3.56 33.89
C TRP A 299 2.32 2.63 33.69
N ASP A 300 1.71 2.17 34.80
CA ASP A 300 0.54 1.27 34.76
C ASP A 300 -0.65 1.91 34.02
N LYS A 301 -0.90 3.20 34.24
CA LYS A 301 -1.95 3.93 33.53
C LYS A 301 -1.60 4.14 32.06
N SER A 302 -0.36 4.50 31.77
CA SER A 302 0.10 4.73 30.38
C SER A 302 0.03 3.46 29.55
N VAL A 303 0.46 2.30 30.08
CA VAL A 303 0.37 1.04 29.36
C VAL A 303 -1.07 0.56 29.18
N ASN A 304 -1.96 0.86 30.13
CA ASN A 304 -3.39 0.55 29.99
C ASN A 304 -4.03 1.37 28.86
N GLU A 305 -3.69 2.66 28.77
CA GLU A 305 -4.18 3.50 27.68
C GLU A 305 -3.54 3.12 26.33
N LEU A 306 -2.26 2.72 26.34
CA LEU A 306 -1.60 2.17 25.14
C LEU A 306 -2.31 0.92 24.65
N ASP A 307 -2.56 -0.06 25.53
CA ASP A 307 -3.32 -1.27 25.19
C ASP A 307 -4.73 -0.94 24.67
N PHE A 308 -5.40 0.03 25.28
CA PHE A 308 -6.71 0.49 24.84
C PHE A 308 -6.67 1.08 23.41
N LEU A 309 -5.69 1.93 23.11
CA LEU A 309 -5.55 2.53 21.79
C LEU A 309 -5.17 1.49 20.73
N LEU A 310 -4.24 0.58 21.05
CA LEU A 310 -3.87 -0.52 20.17
C LEU A 310 -5.05 -1.45 19.88
N GLN A 311 -5.82 -1.81 20.92
CA GLN A 311 -7.03 -2.62 20.74
C GLN A 311 -8.06 -1.90 19.86
N LYS A 312 -8.27 -0.61 20.08
CA LYS A 312 -9.16 0.21 19.25
C LYS A 312 -8.69 0.29 17.80
N ARG A 313 -7.37 0.36 17.55
CA ARG A 313 -6.77 0.27 16.22
C ARG A 313 -7.10 -1.08 15.57
N ILE A 314 -6.92 -2.18 16.30
CA ILE A 314 -7.28 -3.53 15.83
C ILE A 314 -8.77 -3.60 15.49
N ASP A 315 -9.63 -3.14 16.38
CA ASP A 315 -11.09 -3.19 16.18
C ASP A 315 -11.51 -2.36 14.95
N ALA A 316 -10.89 -1.19 14.74
CA ALA A 316 -11.13 -0.37 13.55
C ALA A 316 -10.66 -1.06 12.26
N LEU A 317 -9.49 -1.70 12.27
CA LEU A 317 -8.97 -2.47 11.14
C LEU A 317 -9.85 -3.69 10.84
N VAL A 318 -10.27 -4.42 11.87
CA VAL A 318 -11.17 -5.58 11.75
C VAL A 318 -12.55 -5.14 11.23
N THR A 319 -13.09 -4.04 11.74
CA THR A 319 -14.35 -3.47 11.26
C THR A 319 -14.24 -3.07 9.80
N ARG A 320 -13.14 -2.39 9.43
CA ARG A 320 -12.87 -2.03 8.02
C ARG A 320 -12.78 -3.28 7.13
N LYS A 321 -12.12 -4.33 7.61
CA LYS A 321 -12.06 -5.62 6.91
C LYS A 321 -13.45 -6.23 6.68
N HIS A 322 -14.31 -6.23 7.69
CA HIS A 322 -15.69 -6.73 7.56
C HIS A 322 -16.53 -5.88 6.59
N LEU A 323 -16.40 -4.55 6.65
CA LEU A 323 -17.07 -3.66 5.70
C LEU A 323 -16.63 -3.95 4.26
N ILE A 324 -15.33 -4.20 4.03
CA ILE A 324 -14.82 -4.60 2.73
C ILE A 324 -15.42 -5.93 2.28
N TYR A 325 -15.50 -6.93 3.15
CA TYR A 325 -16.14 -8.22 2.82
C TYR A 325 -17.60 -8.04 2.43
N VAL A 326 -18.38 -7.28 3.23
CA VAL A 326 -19.79 -7.02 2.94
C VAL A 326 -19.96 -6.28 1.62
N PHE A 327 -19.13 -5.25 1.39
CA PHE A 327 -19.16 -4.47 0.16
C PHE A 327 -18.87 -5.33 -1.07
N ILE A 328 -17.81 -6.16 -0.99
CA ILE A 328 -17.45 -7.07 -2.08
C ILE A 328 -18.53 -8.12 -2.30
N LEU A 329 -19.12 -8.66 -1.23
CA LEU A 329 -20.22 -9.63 -1.34
C LEU A 329 -21.43 -9.03 -2.07
N ILE A 330 -21.79 -7.79 -1.73
CA ILE A 330 -22.88 -7.06 -2.39
C ILE A 330 -22.55 -6.87 -3.87
N ILE A 331 -21.36 -6.36 -4.18
CA ILE A 331 -20.94 -6.15 -5.58
C ILE A 331 -20.93 -7.47 -6.34
N LEU A 332 -20.33 -8.51 -5.76
CA LEU A 332 -20.27 -9.83 -6.40
C LEU A 332 -21.66 -10.38 -6.67
N THR A 333 -22.59 -10.24 -5.71
CA THR A 333 -23.98 -10.66 -5.86
C THR A 333 -24.66 -9.90 -7.01
N ILE A 334 -24.48 -8.57 -7.05
CA ILE A 334 -25.02 -7.75 -8.15
C ILE A 334 -24.40 -8.15 -9.49
N VAL A 335 -23.08 -8.33 -9.54
CA VAL A 335 -22.39 -8.74 -10.78
C VAL A 335 -22.87 -10.11 -11.25
N VAL A 336 -22.95 -11.09 -10.33
CA VAL A 336 -23.46 -12.43 -10.68
C VAL A 336 -24.93 -12.35 -11.14
N TYR A 337 -25.77 -11.59 -10.42
CA TYR A 337 -27.16 -11.38 -10.81
C TYR A 337 -27.29 -10.76 -12.20
N LEU A 338 -26.56 -9.67 -12.45
CA LEU A 338 -26.57 -9.00 -13.77
C LEU A 338 -26.00 -9.91 -14.86
N PHE A 339 -24.94 -10.64 -14.56
CA PHE A 339 -24.30 -11.55 -15.50
C PHE A 339 -25.23 -12.72 -15.86
N VAL A 340 -25.86 -13.34 -14.87
CA VAL A 340 -26.84 -14.42 -15.08
C VAL A 340 -28.05 -13.89 -15.83
N SER A 341 -28.56 -12.72 -15.44
CA SER A 341 -29.72 -12.09 -16.12
C SER A 341 -29.39 -11.78 -17.58
N PHE A 342 -28.22 -11.22 -17.84
CA PHE A 342 -27.74 -10.94 -19.19
C PHE A 342 -27.55 -12.22 -20.01
N TYR A 343 -26.90 -13.22 -19.39
CA TYR A 343 -26.73 -14.54 -20.03
C TYR A 343 -28.10 -15.16 -20.42
N LEU A 344 -29.05 -15.19 -19.49
CA LEU A 344 -30.37 -15.75 -19.73
C LEU A 344 -31.13 -14.97 -20.80
N ALA A 345 -31.05 -13.64 -20.76
CA ALA A 345 -31.71 -12.78 -21.76
C ALA A 345 -31.15 -13.04 -23.18
N VAL A 346 -29.80 -13.09 -23.30
CA VAL A 346 -29.14 -13.39 -24.57
C VAL A 346 -29.50 -14.80 -25.08
N MET A 347 -29.36 -15.80 -24.16
CA MET A 347 -29.62 -17.21 -24.55
C MET A 347 -31.07 -17.47 -24.90
N GLN A 348 -32.02 -16.85 -24.19
CA GLN A 348 -33.44 -16.95 -24.53
C GLN A 348 -33.72 -16.39 -25.91
N THR A 349 -33.14 -15.23 -26.21
CA THR A 349 -33.31 -14.62 -27.56
C THR A 349 -32.67 -15.48 -28.67
N VAL A 350 -31.44 -16.00 -28.41
CA VAL A 350 -30.75 -16.88 -29.36
C VAL A 350 -31.55 -18.16 -29.58
N PHE A 351 -32.05 -18.79 -28.53
CA PHE A 351 -32.83 -20.01 -28.61
C PHE A 351 -34.14 -19.82 -29.41
N VAL A 352 -34.87 -18.75 -29.12
CA VAL A 352 -36.11 -18.42 -29.84
C VAL A 352 -35.83 -18.11 -31.30
N LEU A 353 -34.73 -17.40 -31.60
CA LEU A 353 -34.27 -17.14 -32.97
C LEU A 353 -33.88 -18.42 -33.70
N GLU A 354 -33.16 -19.34 -33.01
CA GLU A 354 -32.77 -20.63 -33.58
C GLU A 354 -33.99 -21.48 -33.92
N GLU A 355 -34.98 -21.58 -33.00
CA GLU A 355 -36.22 -22.32 -33.18
C GLU A 355 -37.05 -21.72 -34.34
N ALA A 356 -37.21 -20.39 -34.33
CA ALA A 356 -37.92 -19.70 -35.40
C ALA A 356 -37.22 -19.88 -36.76
N SER A 357 -35.88 -19.84 -36.77
CA SER A 357 -35.10 -20.08 -37.98
C SER A 357 -35.26 -21.50 -38.53
N LYS A 358 -35.28 -22.51 -37.62
CA LYS A 358 -35.56 -23.92 -38.00
C LYS A 358 -36.96 -24.10 -38.58
N ASN A 359 -37.95 -23.48 -37.93
CA ASN A 359 -39.33 -23.51 -38.42
C ASN A 359 -39.46 -22.84 -39.78
N MET A 360 -38.78 -21.71 -39.99
CA MET A 360 -38.75 -20.99 -41.25
C MET A 360 -38.08 -21.79 -42.38
N ALA A 361 -36.94 -22.47 -42.06
CA ALA A 361 -36.26 -23.36 -42.98
C ALA A 361 -37.08 -24.61 -43.37
N SER A 362 -37.97 -25.05 -42.51
CA SER A 362 -38.92 -26.15 -42.79
C SER A 362 -40.18 -25.71 -43.55
N GLY A 363 -40.28 -24.43 -43.93
CA GLY A 363 -41.41 -23.90 -44.71
C GLY A 363 -42.60 -23.39 -43.84
N ASN A 364 -42.48 -23.41 -42.53
CA ASN A 364 -43.52 -22.92 -41.64
C ASN A 364 -43.24 -21.45 -41.27
N ILE A 365 -43.68 -20.52 -42.10
CA ILE A 365 -43.31 -19.11 -42.09
C ILE A 365 -44.23 -18.24 -41.22
N ASP A 366 -45.34 -18.82 -40.67
CA ASP A 366 -46.39 -18.03 -40.00
C ASP A 366 -46.11 -17.70 -38.51
N HIS A 367 -44.94 -18.00 -37.96
CA HIS A 367 -44.63 -17.74 -36.55
C HIS A 367 -43.88 -16.44 -36.36
N LYS A 368 -44.59 -15.36 -35.94
CA LYS A 368 -44.01 -14.10 -35.50
C LYS A 368 -43.37 -14.30 -34.13
N ILE A 369 -42.09 -13.95 -34.03
CA ILE A 369 -41.38 -13.94 -32.72
C ILE A 369 -41.88 -12.76 -31.92
N ILE A 370 -42.44 -13.04 -30.71
CA ILE A 370 -42.85 -12.02 -29.76
C ILE A 370 -41.89 -12.10 -28.57
N LEU A 371 -40.95 -11.15 -28.51
CA LEU A 371 -40.02 -10.97 -27.38
C LEU A 371 -40.13 -9.51 -26.93
N ASP A 372 -40.07 -9.29 -25.61
CA ASP A 372 -40.20 -7.96 -25.00
C ASP A 372 -38.81 -7.25 -24.87
N ASN A 373 -37.88 -7.61 -25.75
CA ASN A 373 -36.54 -7.06 -25.76
C ASN A 373 -36.54 -5.68 -26.44
N LYS A 374 -36.06 -4.68 -25.71
CA LYS A 374 -35.90 -3.28 -26.20
C LYS A 374 -34.45 -2.94 -26.58
N ASP A 375 -33.55 -3.91 -26.52
CA ASP A 375 -32.13 -3.82 -26.84
C ASP A 375 -31.83 -4.14 -28.31
N GLU A 376 -30.56 -4.22 -28.66
CA GLU A 376 -30.06 -4.55 -30.01
C GLU A 376 -30.54 -5.95 -30.44
N LEU A 377 -30.71 -6.88 -29.51
CA LEU A 377 -31.27 -8.21 -29.81
C LEU A 377 -32.76 -8.10 -30.14
N GLY A 378 -33.50 -7.20 -29.53
CA GLY A 378 -34.87 -6.85 -29.92
C GLY A 378 -34.94 -6.27 -31.32
N GLN A 379 -33.93 -5.46 -31.70
CA GLN A 379 -33.82 -4.97 -33.09
C GLN A 379 -33.54 -6.13 -34.08
N VAL A 380 -32.69 -7.09 -33.70
CA VAL A 380 -32.44 -8.30 -34.47
C VAL A 380 -33.71 -9.14 -34.65
N VAL A 381 -34.47 -9.33 -33.55
CA VAL A 381 -35.78 -10.01 -33.59
C VAL A 381 -36.76 -9.25 -34.45
N GLY A 382 -36.81 -7.92 -34.32
CA GLY A 382 -37.62 -7.06 -35.17
C GLY A 382 -37.22 -7.14 -36.65
N ALA A 383 -35.91 -7.18 -36.92
CA ALA A 383 -35.38 -7.38 -38.27
C ALA A 383 -35.72 -8.78 -38.78
N PHE A 384 -35.59 -9.81 -37.94
CA PHE A 384 -35.98 -11.18 -38.29
C PHE A 384 -37.47 -11.30 -38.62
N ASN A 385 -38.34 -10.69 -37.80
CA ASN A 385 -39.80 -10.67 -38.11
C ASN A 385 -40.09 -9.93 -39.42
N LYS A 386 -39.38 -8.81 -39.69
CA LYS A 386 -39.52 -8.14 -40.98
C LYS A 386 -39.00 -8.97 -42.13
N ILE A 387 -37.93 -9.74 -41.91
CA ILE A 387 -37.43 -10.69 -42.92
C ILE A 387 -38.43 -11.79 -43.14
N ALA A 388 -39.05 -12.32 -42.07
CA ALA A 388 -40.12 -13.33 -42.17
C ALA A 388 -41.32 -12.80 -42.96
N GLU A 389 -41.78 -11.60 -42.62
CA GLU A 389 -42.86 -10.92 -43.37
C GLU A 389 -42.49 -10.67 -44.82
N ALA A 390 -41.23 -10.25 -45.07
CA ALA A 390 -40.72 -10.03 -46.42
C ALA A 390 -40.56 -11.34 -47.19
N LEU A 391 -40.21 -12.46 -46.52
CA LEU A 391 -40.12 -13.79 -47.16
C LEU A 391 -41.51 -14.33 -47.52
N VAL A 392 -42.50 -14.09 -46.68
CA VAL A 392 -43.91 -14.40 -47.01
C VAL A 392 -44.34 -13.60 -48.24
N GLY A 393 -44.03 -12.28 -48.25
CA GLY A 393 -44.27 -11.42 -49.39
C GLY A 393 -43.44 -11.82 -50.63
N ALA A 394 -42.14 -12.16 -50.41
CA ALA A 394 -41.23 -12.49 -51.48
C ALA A 394 -41.48 -13.88 -52.10
N ASN A 395 -42.02 -14.84 -51.33
CA ASN A 395 -42.51 -16.10 -51.91
C ASN A 395 -43.69 -15.87 -52.90
N GLN A 396 -44.43 -14.80 -52.67
CA GLN A 396 -45.44 -14.34 -53.64
C GLN A 396 -44.82 -13.50 -54.77
N GLU A 397 -43.70 -12.86 -54.52
CA GLU A 397 -43.04 -11.91 -55.47
C GLU A 397 -41.81 -12.46 -56.19
N ILE A 398 -41.25 -13.61 -55.72
CA ILE A 398 -40.02 -14.24 -56.26
C ILE A 398 -40.09 -14.50 -57.78
N THR A 399 -41.27 -14.62 -58.32
CA THR A 399 -41.47 -14.80 -59.76
C THR A 399 -41.21 -13.51 -60.59
N VAL A 400 -41.23 -12.35 -59.91
CA VAL A 400 -41.10 -11.01 -60.54
C VAL A 400 -39.75 -10.32 -60.26
N LEU A 401 -39.04 -10.71 -59.19
CA LEU A 401 -37.91 -9.92 -58.66
C LEU A 401 -36.52 -10.44 -58.98
N ASN A 402 -36.36 -11.59 -59.60
CA ASN A 402 -35.04 -12.15 -59.97
C ASN A 402 -34.20 -11.24 -60.90
N ASP A 403 -34.83 -10.32 -61.62
CA ASP A 403 -34.10 -9.41 -62.49
C ASP A 403 -33.68 -8.10 -61.82
N ARG A 404 -34.33 -7.74 -60.72
CA ARG A 404 -34.03 -6.47 -60.02
C ARG A 404 -32.90 -6.57 -59.00
N LEU A 405 -32.68 -7.76 -58.47
CA LEU A 405 -31.68 -8.02 -57.43
C LEU A 405 -30.23 -7.88 -57.90
N LYS A 406 -29.99 -8.03 -59.18
CA LYS A 406 -28.64 -7.97 -59.75
C LYS A 406 -28.04 -6.54 -59.78
N SER A 407 -28.86 -5.52 -59.80
CA SER A 407 -28.38 -4.14 -59.91
C SER A 407 -28.14 -3.45 -58.53
N GLU A 408 -28.83 -3.88 -57.46
CA GLU A 408 -28.66 -3.26 -56.13
C GLU A 408 -27.44 -3.78 -55.35
N ASN A 409 -27.03 -5.03 -55.56
CA ASN A 409 -25.85 -5.61 -54.92
C ASN A 409 -24.53 -4.94 -55.35
N MET A 410 -24.48 -4.36 -56.56
CA MET A 410 -23.28 -3.63 -57.01
C MET A 410 -23.10 -2.24 -56.31
N ARG A 411 -24.18 -1.65 -55.81
CA ARG A 411 -24.12 -0.30 -55.26
C ARG A 411 -23.60 -0.25 -53.83
N MET A 412 -23.95 -1.26 -53.02
CA MET A 412 -23.57 -1.32 -51.61
C MET A 412 -22.09 -1.67 -51.40
N SER A 413 -21.54 -2.48 -52.32
CA SER A 413 -20.10 -2.80 -52.34
C SER A 413 -19.23 -1.57 -52.66
N ALA A 414 -19.80 -0.58 -53.37
CA ALA A 414 -19.06 0.61 -53.76
C ALA A 414 -18.87 1.64 -52.64
N GLU A 415 -19.78 1.70 -51.67
CA GLU A 415 -19.70 2.69 -50.59
C GLU A 415 -18.69 2.31 -49.47
N LEU A 416 -18.56 1.02 -49.13
CA LEU A 416 -17.53 0.51 -48.21
C LEU A 416 -16.12 0.62 -48.83
N ASP A 417 -16.03 0.45 -50.16
CA ASP A 417 -14.78 0.60 -50.91
C ASP A 417 -14.24 2.05 -50.92
N VAL A 418 -15.11 3.04 -50.75
CA VAL A 418 -14.73 4.45 -50.71
C VAL A 418 -13.98 4.79 -49.41
N THR A 419 -14.47 4.40 -48.23
CA THR A 419 -13.82 4.72 -46.97
C THR A 419 -12.48 3.99 -46.82
N ARG A 420 -12.42 2.72 -47.23
CA ARG A 420 -11.17 1.96 -47.33
C ARG A 420 -10.16 2.61 -48.27
N LYS A 421 -10.61 3.10 -49.42
CA LYS A 421 -9.75 3.83 -50.36
C LYS A 421 -9.24 5.15 -49.79
N ILE A 422 -10.05 5.88 -49.03
CA ILE A 422 -9.61 7.14 -48.37
C ILE A 422 -8.47 6.85 -47.40
N GLN A 423 -8.60 5.83 -46.54
CA GLN A 423 -7.55 5.42 -45.62
C GLN A 423 -6.27 5.02 -46.36
N GLN A 424 -6.38 4.17 -47.40
CA GLN A 424 -5.25 3.77 -48.22
C GLN A 424 -4.62 4.93 -49.03
N MET A 425 -5.38 5.98 -49.32
CA MET A 425 -4.86 7.18 -50.01
C MET A 425 -3.98 8.03 -49.08
N LEU A 426 -4.20 7.98 -47.77
CA LEU A 426 -3.46 8.75 -46.78
C LEU A 426 -2.21 8.07 -46.25
N LEU A 427 -2.10 6.75 -46.42
CA LEU A 427 -0.90 5.99 -46.06
C LEU A 427 0.30 6.37 -46.92
N PRO A 428 1.51 6.35 -46.35
CA PRO A 428 2.75 6.61 -47.07
C PRO A 428 2.86 5.68 -48.30
N LYS A 429 3.24 6.23 -49.41
CA LYS A 429 3.42 5.43 -50.65
C LYS A 429 4.84 4.87 -50.70
N ASP A 430 5.03 3.71 -51.28
CA ASP A 430 6.34 3.07 -51.46
C ASP A 430 7.39 4.03 -52.06
N ARG A 431 6.97 4.96 -52.86
CA ARG A 431 7.83 5.99 -53.42
C ARG A 431 8.28 6.99 -52.35
N GLU A 432 7.38 7.42 -51.48
CA GLU A 432 7.69 8.36 -50.38
C GLU A 432 8.65 7.73 -49.35
N LEU A 433 8.46 6.42 -49.06
CA LEU A 433 9.34 5.67 -48.14
C LEU A 433 10.77 5.56 -48.73
N LYS A 434 10.88 5.37 -50.05
CA LYS A 434 12.20 5.26 -50.76
C LYS A 434 12.89 6.60 -50.97
N GLU A 435 12.17 7.70 -50.91
CA GLU A 435 12.73 9.05 -51.06
C GLU A 435 13.35 9.58 -49.75
N VAL A 436 13.17 8.87 -48.62
CA VAL A 436 13.76 9.25 -47.33
C VAL A 436 15.27 9.06 -47.37
N ILE A 437 15.99 10.17 -47.24
CA ILE A 437 17.45 10.16 -47.33
C ILE A 437 18.07 9.58 -46.07
N GLY A 438 18.92 8.55 -46.22
CA GLY A 438 19.71 7.98 -45.10
C GLY A 438 19.04 6.86 -44.34
N LEU A 439 17.79 6.50 -44.67
CA LEU A 439 17.09 5.38 -44.10
C LEU A 439 16.51 4.49 -45.19
N ASP A 440 16.50 3.19 -44.97
CA ASP A 440 15.76 2.22 -45.80
C ASP A 440 14.51 1.84 -45.00
N ILE A 441 13.34 2.29 -45.47
CA ILE A 441 12.08 2.15 -44.76
C ILE A 441 11.13 1.27 -45.53
N ALA A 442 10.56 0.30 -44.81
CA ALA A 442 9.44 -0.50 -45.28
C ALA A 442 8.27 -0.38 -44.32
N GLY A 443 7.08 -0.16 -44.85
CA GLY A 443 5.85 -0.11 -44.06
C GLY A 443 4.83 -1.08 -44.64
N PHE A 444 4.08 -1.74 -43.79
CA PHE A 444 2.99 -2.62 -44.15
C PHE A 444 1.81 -2.44 -43.22
N MET A 445 0.63 -2.35 -43.76
CA MET A 445 -0.62 -2.30 -43.02
C MET A 445 -1.68 -3.06 -43.82
N GLU A 446 -2.31 -4.01 -43.18
CA GLU A 446 -3.44 -4.74 -43.73
C GLU A 446 -4.66 -4.51 -42.83
N PRO A 447 -5.58 -3.63 -43.22
CA PRO A 447 -6.78 -3.40 -42.44
C PRO A 447 -7.63 -4.65 -42.38
N ALA A 448 -8.33 -4.87 -41.24
CA ALA A 448 -9.38 -5.88 -41.12
C ALA A 448 -10.48 -5.66 -42.20
N ASP A 449 -11.49 -6.51 -42.22
CA ASP A 449 -12.56 -6.49 -43.24
C ASP A 449 -13.28 -5.13 -43.41
N GLU A 450 -13.19 -4.29 -42.41
CA GLU A 450 -13.70 -2.91 -42.42
C GLU A 450 -12.54 -1.89 -42.29
N VAL A 451 -12.85 -0.64 -41.98
CA VAL A 451 -11.87 0.42 -41.76
C VAL A 451 -11.16 0.19 -40.42
N GLY A 452 -9.84 0.07 -40.43
CA GLY A 452 -9.02 -0.15 -39.22
C GLY A 452 -8.79 1.12 -38.40
N GLY A 453 -8.39 0.94 -37.12
CA GLY A 453 -7.90 1.99 -36.24
C GLY A 453 -6.43 2.29 -36.39
N ASP A 454 -5.68 1.38 -37.00
CA ASP A 454 -4.22 1.47 -37.12
C ASP A 454 -3.76 2.72 -37.89
N TYR A 455 -2.70 3.30 -37.38
CA TYR A 455 -2.03 4.47 -37.93
C TYR A 455 -0.54 4.20 -38.07
N TYR A 456 0.01 4.45 -39.24
CA TYR A 456 1.42 4.73 -39.42
C TYR A 456 1.65 5.79 -40.46
N ASP A 457 2.67 6.60 -40.30
CA ASP A 457 3.08 7.62 -41.27
C ASP A 457 4.60 7.81 -41.20
N VAL A 458 5.19 8.18 -42.34
CA VAL A 458 6.62 8.53 -42.44
C VAL A 458 6.71 9.87 -43.14
N LEU A 459 7.09 10.85 -42.37
CA LEU A 459 7.08 12.24 -42.78
C LEU A 459 8.52 12.80 -42.79
N GLN A 460 8.89 13.45 -43.84
CA GLN A 460 10.18 14.15 -43.92
C GLN A 460 9.94 15.66 -44.03
N HIS A 461 10.60 16.42 -43.12
CA HIS A 461 10.56 17.86 -43.13
C HIS A 461 11.91 18.44 -42.71
N GLU A 462 12.47 19.35 -43.53
CA GLU A 462 13.76 20.03 -43.27
C GLU A 462 14.93 19.09 -42.88
N GLY A 463 15.03 17.91 -43.53
CA GLY A 463 16.12 16.96 -43.26
C GLY A 463 15.93 16.07 -42.00
N LYS A 464 14.83 16.19 -41.32
CA LYS A 464 14.42 15.31 -40.22
C LYS A 464 13.34 14.34 -40.69
N VAL A 465 13.34 13.15 -40.17
CA VAL A 465 12.33 12.15 -40.45
C VAL A 465 11.53 11.88 -39.20
N LYS A 466 10.23 12.02 -39.26
CA LYS A 466 9.29 11.64 -38.19
C LYS A 466 8.48 10.45 -38.64
N ILE A 467 8.53 9.37 -37.88
CA ILE A 467 7.71 8.19 -38.03
C ILE A 467 6.68 8.17 -36.91
N GLY A 468 5.43 8.07 -37.29
CA GLY A 468 4.33 7.89 -36.33
C GLY A 468 3.74 6.50 -36.48
N ILE A 469 3.50 5.83 -35.37
CA ILE A 469 2.79 4.56 -35.30
C ILE A 469 1.82 4.58 -34.14
N GLY A 470 0.63 4.05 -34.31
CA GLY A 470 -0.42 4.06 -33.30
C GLY A 470 -1.60 3.18 -33.70
N ASP A 471 -2.51 3.03 -32.76
CA ASP A 471 -3.76 2.31 -32.98
C ASP A 471 -4.90 2.98 -32.21
N VAL A 472 -6.01 3.19 -32.90
CA VAL A 472 -7.26 3.71 -32.32
C VAL A 472 -8.11 2.53 -31.86
N THR A 473 -8.55 2.56 -30.61
CA THR A 473 -9.33 1.47 -30.01
C THR A 473 -10.55 1.08 -30.86
N GLY A 474 -10.68 -0.23 -31.17
CA GLY A 474 -11.75 -0.83 -31.93
C GLY A 474 -11.63 -0.64 -33.45
N HIS A 475 -12.68 -0.94 -34.20
CA HIS A 475 -12.68 -0.93 -35.69
C HIS A 475 -13.93 -0.22 -36.23
N GLY A 476 -13.94 0.03 -37.53
CA GLY A 476 -15.05 0.62 -38.24
C GLY A 476 -14.87 2.12 -38.50
N LEU A 477 -15.96 2.76 -38.97
CA LEU A 477 -15.93 4.13 -39.48
C LEU A 477 -15.40 5.14 -38.46
N GLU A 478 -15.81 5.02 -37.17
CA GLU A 478 -15.41 5.97 -36.12
C GLU A 478 -13.90 5.90 -35.87
N SER A 479 -13.34 4.68 -35.77
CA SER A 479 -11.89 4.49 -35.58
C SER A 479 -11.12 5.03 -36.78
N GLY A 480 -11.61 4.75 -38.00
CA GLY A 480 -10.99 5.31 -39.21
C GLY A 480 -11.02 6.83 -39.28
N VAL A 481 -12.12 7.46 -38.81
CA VAL A 481 -12.22 8.94 -38.75
C VAL A 481 -11.22 9.50 -37.72
N LEU A 482 -11.13 8.88 -36.54
CA LEU A 482 -10.15 9.30 -35.52
C LEU A 482 -8.71 9.13 -35.99
N MET A 483 -8.40 8.04 -36.67
CA MET A 483 -7.08 7.81 -37.27
C MET A 483 -6.73 8.93 -38.28
N ILE A 484 -7.68 9.33 -39.14
CA ILE A 484 -7.49 10.44 -40.09
C ILE A 484 -7.24 11.76 -39.38
N MET A 485 -7.99 12.03 -38.31
CA MET A 485 -7.78 13.20 -37.45
C MET A 485 -6.37 13.18 -36.80
N LEU A 486 -5.96 12.02 -36.30
CA LEU A 486 -4.65 11.79 -35.72
C LEU A 486 -3.54 12.07 -36.73
N GLN A 487 -3.63 11.44 -37.90
CA GLN A 487 -2.68 11.63 -39.01
C GLN A 487 -2.58 13.11 -39.43
N THR A 488 -3.71 13.76 -39.60
CA THR A 488 -3.76 15.18 -39.98
C THR A 488 -3.13 16.08 -38.90
N ALA A 489 -3.40 15.80 -37.61
CA ALA A 489 -2.82 16.55 -36.50
C ALA A 489 -1.29 16.39 -36.45
N VAL A 490 -0.78 15.16 -36.58
CA VAL A 490 0.66 14.87 -36.61
C VAL A 490 1.32 15.64 -37.75
N ARG A 491 0.77 15.55 -38.97
CA ARG A 491 1.30 16.21 -40.18
C ARG A 491 1.27 17.74 -40.04
N THR A 492 0.23 18.29 -39.49
CA THR A 492 0.08 19.74 -39.26
C THR A 492 1.16 20.26 -38.31
N LEU A 493 1.34 19.62 -37.16
CA LEU A 493 2.35 20.04 -36.18
C LEU A 493 3.78 19.89 -36.70
N LEU A 494 4.05 18.85 -37.46
CA LEU A 494 5.33 18.71 -38.14
C LEU A 494 5.61 19.84 -39.11
N THR A 495 4.62 20.22 -39.93
CA THR A 495 4.73 21.32 -40.91
C THR A 495 4.95 22.67 -40.21
N TYR A 496 4.42 22.83 -39.01
CA TYR A 496 4.64 24.02 -38.17
C TYR A 496 5.97 23.99 -37.40
N ASN A 497 6.80 22.94 -37.58
CA ASN A 497 8.08 22.75 -36.92
C ASN A 497 7.99 22.70 -35.38
N GLU A 498 6.90 22.20 -34.80
CA GLU A 498 6.87 21.96 -33.36
C GLU A 498 7.86 20.83 -33.01
N ALA A 499 8.87 21.18 -32.23
CA ALA A 499 9.96 20.28 -31.90
C ALA A 499 9.88 19.73 -30.45
N ASP A 500 9.07 20.35 -29.61
CA ASP A 500 8.88 19.95 -28.22
C ASP A 500 7.89 18.77 -28.18
N PRO A 501 8.32 17.55 -27.75
CA PRO A 501 7.45 16.39 -27.71
C PRO A 501 6.24 16.56 -26.78
N VAL A 502 6.40 17.31 -25.69
CA VAL A 502 5.29 17.57 -24.77
C VAL A 502 4.23 18.40 -25.46
N ARG A 503 4.61 19.51 -26.08
CA ARG A 503 3.68 20.36 -26.82
C ARG A 503 3.07 19.64 -28.02
N PHE A 504 3.87 18.83 -28.70
CA PHE A 504 3.43 18.07 -29.87
C PHE A 504 2.31 17.09 -29.48
N LEU A 505 2.57 16.23 -28.50
CA LEU A 505 1.60 15.21 -28.08
C LEU A 505 0.39 15.81 -27.34
N THR A 506 0.59 16.86 -26.52
CA THR A 506 -0.53 17.56 -25.88
C THR A 506 -1.45 18.23 -26.89
N ALA A 507 -0.91 18.86 -27.93
CA ALA A 507 -1.74 19.46 -28.97
C ALA A 507 -2.56 18.42 -29.74
N ILE A 508 -1.97 17.26 -30.08
CA ILE A 508 -2.69 16.12 -30.67
C ILE A 508 -3.80 15.67 -29.73
N ASN A 509 -3.45 15.45 -28.45
CA ASN A 509 -4.39 14.98 -27.44
C ASN A 509 -5.60 15.91 -27.32
N THR A 510 -5.37 17.21 -27.20
CA THR A 510 -6.46 18.20 -27.10
C THR A 510 -7.40 18.12 -28.30
N VAL A 511 -6.84 18.06 -29.54
CA VAL A 511 -7.66 17.96 -30.74
C VAL A 511 -8.48 16.67 -30.77
N ILE A 512 -7.87 15.55 -30.44
CA ILE A 512 -8.55 14.26 -30.46
C ILE A 512 -9.57 14.17 -29.33
N TYR A 513 -9.21 14.56 -28.11
CA TYR A 513 -10.08 14.58 -26.95
C TYR A 513 -11.35 15.42 -27.18
N ASP A 514 -11.19 16.66 -27.64
CA ASP A 514 -12.32 17.56 -27.95
C ASP A 514 -13.25 17.00 -29.03
N ASN A 515 -12.67 16.36 -30.05
CA ASN A 515 -13.47 15.76 -31.10
C ASN A 515 -14.22 14.51 -30.62
N MET A 516 -13.61 13.68 -29.75
CA MET A 516 -14.30 12.55 -29.14
C MET A 516 -15.47 12.98 -28.27
N GLN A 517 -15.29 14.02 -27.45
CA GLN A 517 -16.38 14.61 -26.67
C GLN A 517 -17.54 15.07 -27.57
N ARG A 518 -17.23 15.68 -28.72
CA ARG A 518 -18.25 16.11 -29.70
C ARG A 518 -18.95 14.94 -30.38
N MET A 519 -18.20 13.89 -30.72
CA MET A 519 -18.71 12.67 -31.38
C MET A 519 -19.46 11.76 -30.41
N LYS A 520 -19.31 11.97 -29.10
CA LYS A 520 -19.82 11.13 -28.01
C LYS A 520 -19.35 9.67 -28.16
N CYS A 521 -18.10 9.47 -28.52
CA CYS A 521 -17.49 8.17 -28.64
C CYS A 521 -16.40 7.99 -27.57
N ASP A 522 -16.35 6.77 -26.97
CA ASP A 522 -15.36 6.42 -25.93
C ASP A 522 -14.20 5.64 -26.57
N LYS A 523 -13.48 6.32 -27.46
CA LYS A 523 -12.30 5.75 -28.10
C LYS A 523 -11.06 6.50 -27.69
N ASN A 524 -9.93 5.87 -27.74
CA ASN A 524 -8.63 6.49 -27.52
C ASN A 524 -7.64 5.91 -28.53
N ALA A 525 -6.47 6.50 -28.60
CA ALA A 525 -5.43 5.98 -29.48
C ALA A 525 -4.10 5.88 -28.72
N SER A 526 -3.42 4.78 -28.88
CA SER A 526 -1.99 4.73 -28.61
C SER A 526 -1.23 5.41 -29.77
N LEU A 527 -0.19 6.15 -29.45
CA LEU A 527 0.64 6.84 -30.44
C LEU A 527 2.09 6.91 -29.99
N ALA A 528 3.00 6.35 -30.75
CA ALA A 528 4.42 6.56 -30.61
C ALA A 528 4.96 7.37 -31.81
N LEU A 529 5.84 8.30 -31.52
CA LEU A 529 6.52 9.14 -32.49
C LEU A 529 8.03 8.94 -32.39
N LEU A 530 8.64 8.68 -33.55
CA LEU A 530 10.07 8.50 -33.69
C LEU A 530 10.61 9.65 -34.56
N ASP A 531 11.46 10.47 -33.99
CA ASP A 531 12.16 11.55 -34.69
C ASP A 531 13.59 11.12 -34.99
N TYR A 532 13.92 10.97 -36.26
CA TYR A 532 15.25 10.62 -36.69
C TYR A 532 15.98 11.81 -37.28
N HIS A 533 17.18 12.06 -36.81
CA HIS A 533 18.08 13.06 -37.36
C HIS A 533 19.54 12.64 -37.15
N GLU A 534 20.32 12.57 -38.20
CA GLU A 534 21.79 12.30 -38.17
C GLU A 534 22.20 11.11 -37.29
N GLY A 535 21.50 9.99 -37.38
CA GLY A 535 21.81 8.78 -36.61
C GLY A 535 21.20 8.76 -35.21
N MET A 536 20.58 9.83 -34.75
CA MET A 536 19.90 9.89 -33.48
C MET A 536 18.39 9.68 -33.67
N LEU A 537 17.82 8.71 -32.99
CA LEU A 537 16.40 8.47 -32.93
C LEU A 537 15.85 8.90 -31.57
N LYS A 538 14.86 9.76 -31.59
CA LYS A 538 14.12 10.17 -30.39
C LYS A 538 12.76 9.52 -30.43
N LEU A 539 12.42 8.78 -29.38
CA LEU A 539 11.15 8.10 -29.21
C LEU A 539 10.34 8.82 -28.14
N SER A 540 9.09 9.13 -28.43
CA SER A 540 8.13 9.73 -27.51
C SER A 540 6.72 9.20 -27.77
N GLY A 541 5.82 9.30 -26.78
CA GLY A 541 4.47 8.76 -26.86
C GLY A 541 4.40 7.29 -26.49
N GLN A 542 3.19 6.76 -26.36
CA GLN A 542 2.92 5.41 -25.85
C GLN A 542 2.26 4.54 -26.94
N HIS A 543 2.91 3.45 -27.30
CA HIS A 543 2.40 2.40 -28.16
C HIS A 543 3.15 1.10 -27.85
N GLU A 544 3.28 0.16 -28.80
CA GLU A 544 4.10 -1.05 -28.65
C GLU A 544 5.59 -0.74 -28.43
N GLU A 545 6.34 -1.70 -27.88
CA GLU A 545 7.80 -1.56 -27.70
C GLU A 545 8.50 -1.37 -29.06
N MET A 546 9.45 -0.46 -29.09
CA MET A 546 10.38 -0.34 -30.21
C MET A 546 11.53 -1.34 -30.04
N ILE A 547 11.83 -2.07 -31.09
CA ILE A 547 12.91 -3.06 -31.11
C ILE A 547 14.00 -2.58 -32.08
N VAL A 548 15.23 -2.45 -31.56
CA VAL A 548 16.40 -2.15 -32.36
C VAL A 548 17.27 -3.38 -32.44
N VAL A 549 17.43 -3.90 -33.65
CA VAL A 549 18.34 -4.99 -33.94
C VAL A 549 19.64 -4.38 -34.45
N ARG A 550 20.70 -4.50 -33.69
CA ARG A 550 22.02 -3.99 -34.03
C ARG A 550 22.66 -4.83 -35.12
N CYS A 551 23.59 -4.24 -35.86
CA CYS A 551 24.32 -4.94 -36.94
C CYS A 551 25.07 -6.20 -36.47
N ASN A 552 25.34 -6.35 -35.16
CA ASN A 552 25.92 -7.56 -34.54
C ASN A 552 24.89 -8.65 -34.23
N GLY A 553 23.59 -8.43 -34.51
CA GLY A 553 22.48 -9.35 -34.24
C GLY A 553 21.89 -9.25 -32.83
N SER A 554 22.40 -8.37 -31.95
CA SER A 554 21.77 -8.13 -30.64
C SER A 554 20.50 -7.29 -30.80
N ALA A 555 19.44 -7.64 -30.10
CA ALA A 555 18.19 -6.90 -30.08
C ALA A 555 18.05 -6.13 -28.76
N GLU A 556 17.79 -4.85 -28.85
CA GLU A 556 17.47 -3.96 -27.76
C GLU A 556 15.98 -3.61 -27.84
N ARG A 557 15.29 -3.62 -26.69
CA ARG A 557 13.87 -3.29 -26.59
C ARG A 557 13.68 -2.00 -25.81
N PHE A 558 12.86 -1.13 -26.31
CA PHE A 558 12.53 0.15 -25.73
C PHE A 558 11.03 0.18 -25.45
N ASP A 559 10.67 0.02 -24.20
CA ASP A 559 9.28 0.14 -23.75
C ASP A 559 8.82 1.60 -23.88
N THR A 560 7.62 1.78 -24.37
CA THR A 560 7.02 3.11 -24.56
C THR A 560 6.08 3.51 -23.45
N ILE A 561 5.85 2.65 -22.46
CA ILE A 561 4.81 2.83 -21.43
C ILE A 561 4.98 4.12 -20.62
N ASP A 562 6.23 4.50 -20.36
CA ASP A 562 6.58 5.72 -19.58
C ASP A 562 6.92 6.91 -20.48
N LEU A 563 6.72 6.80 -21.82
CA LEU A 563 7.06 7.86 -22.78
C LEU A 563 5.85 8.68 -23.23
N GLY A 564 4.66 8.33 -22.78
CA GLY A 564 3.43 9.02 -23.15
C GLY A 564 2.21 8.47 -22.41
N PHE A 565 1.06 8.93 -22.87
CA PHE A 565 -0.24 8.48 -22.40
C PHE A 565 -1.15 8.28 -23.60
N PRO A 566 -2.17 7.39 -23.57
CA PRO A 566 -3.08 7.21 -24.68
C PRO A 566 -3.76 8.52 -25.08
N ILE A 567 -3.67 8.85 -26.34
CA ILE A 567 -4.26 10.07 -26.92
C ILE A 567 -5.79 10.02 -26.82
N GLY A 568 -6.36 11.05 -26.24
CA GLY A 568 -7.80 11.18 -26.06
C GLY A 568 -8.36 10.48 -24.83
N LEU A 569 -7.53 9.84 -24.01
CA LEU A 569 -7.99 9.17 -22.78
C LEU A 569 -8.17 10.14 -21.61
N ASP A 570 -7.34 11.15 -21.53
CA ASP A 570 -7.40 12.21 -20.52
C ASP A 570 -7.32 13.59 -21.20
N GLU A 571 -7.87 14.63 -20.54
CA GLU A 571 -7.85 16.01 -21.05
C GLU A 571 -6.43 16.56 -21.10
N ASP A 572 -5.60 16.27 -20.09
CA ASP A 572 -4.21 16.73 -20.00
C ASP A 572 -3.24 15.57 -19.82
N ILE A 573 -2.36 15.41 -20.79
CA ILE A 573 -1.33 14.36 -20.80
C ILE A 573 0.10 14.90 -20.65
N ALA A 574 0.28 16.20 -20.42
CA ALA A 574 1.59 16.85 -20.47
C ALA A 574 2.60 16.22 -19.49
N ASP A 575 2.17 15.89 -18.29
CA ASP A 575 3.01 15.33 -17.25
C ASP A 575 3.47 13.87 -17.54
N PHE A 576 2.81 13.20 -18.47
CA PHE A 576 3.12 11.81 -18.83
C PHE A 576 4.04 11.73 -20.04
N VAL A 577 4.31 12.83 -20.73
CA VAL A 577 5.11 12.81 -21.94
C VAL A 577 6.60 12.88 -21.58
N ALA A 578 7.32 11.85 -21.97
CA ALA A 578 8.76 11.76 -21.86
C ALA A 578 9.38 11.39 -23.24
N GLN A 579 10.69 11.40 -23.32
CA GLN A 579 11.40 10.96 -24.52
C GLN A 579 12.60 10.10 -24.17
N THR A 580 12.87 9.14 -25.05
CA THR A 580 14.09 8.33 -24.99
C THR A 580 14.94 8.57 -26.25
N LEU A 581 16.25 8.55 -26.09
CA LEU A 581 17.20 8.77 -27.18
C LEU A 581 17.92 7.46 -27.49
N VAL A 582 17.94 7.11 -28.76
CA VAL A 582 18.61 5.91 -29.23
C VAL A 582 19.56 6.27 -30.36
N GLN A 583 20.85 6.00 -30.15
CA GLN A 583 21.84 6.16 -31.20
C GLN A 583 21.77 4.98 -32.14
N LEU A 584 21.50 5.24 -33.41
CA LEU A 584 21.53 4.25 -34.48
C LEU A 584 22.86 4.31 -35.24
N HIS A 585 23.30 3.16 -35.69
CA HIS A 585 24.47 2.99 -36.53
C HIS A 585 24.08 2.38 -37.85
N SER A 586 24.92 2.58 -38.86
CA SER A 586 24.69 1.99 -40.17
C SER A 586 24.57 0.46 -40.10
N GLY A 587 23.45 -0.08 -40.58
CA GLY A 587 23.14 -1.51 -40.52
C GLY A 587 22.28 -1.94 -39.35
N ASP A 588 21.92 -1.02 -38.43
CA ASP A 588 20.91 -1.28 -37.40
C ASP A 588 19.51 -1.30 -38.06
N VAL A 589 18.61 -2.11 -37.51
CA VAL A 589 17.20 -2.21 -37.95
C VAL A 589 16.31 -1.86 -36.76
N VAL A 590 15.36 -0.99 -36.98
CA VAL A 590 14.39 -0.58 -35.96
C VAL A 590 13.04 -1.16 -36.31
#